data_4a60d85811185c70d4784e7dc412fa59
#
_entry.id   4a60d85811185c70d4784e7dc412fa59
#
_cell.length_a   1.000
_cell.length_b   1.000
_cell.length_c   1.000
_cell.angle_alpha   90.00
_cell.angle_beta   90.00
_cell.angle_gamma   90.00
#
_symmetry.space_group_name_H-M   'P 1'
#
loop_
_entity.id
_entity.type
_entity.pdbx_description
1 polymer ?
#
loop_
_entity_poly.entity_id
_entity_poly.type
_entity_poly.pdbx_seq_one_letter_code
_entity_poly.pdbx_strand_id
1 'polypeptide(L)'
;MAERKTTSTNYLNQSYLETKCALNELIYLLSKRWVTEVLFSIEEGNNRFSSIKEDLEFISDHILADRLKLLEENKFISKKNVNDSQLRVEYALTDLGNQLSDMLGTLCDFAEGVELHSMNEKSTSEKGMRISK
;
A
#
# COMPACT_ATOMS: atom_id res chain seq x y z
N MET A 1 -30.32 -11.37 -15.83
CA MET A 1 -29.94 -11.68 -15.68
C MET A 1 -29.89 -12.49 -15.50
N ALA A 2 -29.90 -12.37 -15.41
CA ALA A 2 -29.58 -13.03 -15.13
C ALA A 2 -29.40 -13.89 -15.37
N GLU A 3 -29.62 -14.07 -15.65
CA GLU A 3 -29.39 -14.88 -15.85
C GLU A 3 -28.78 -15.41 -16.24
N ARG A 4 -28.78 -15.05 -16.11
CA ARG A 4 -27.90 -15.31 -16.46
C ARG A 4 -27.71 -16.53 -16.66
N LYS A 5 -27.18 -16.72 -17.28
CA LYS A 5 -26.91 -17.88 -17.52
C LYS A 5 -26.27 -18.50 -16.49
N THR A 6 -26.74 -19.36 -15.85
CA THR A 6 -26.10 -19.99 -14.83
C THR A 6 -25.36 -21.12 -15.30
N THR A 7 -25.10 -21.19 -16.54
CA THR A 7 -24.32 -22.27 -17.06
C THR A 7 -22.98 -22.24 -16.47
N SER A 8 -22.16 -23.16 -16.74
CA SER A 8 -20.84 -23.23 -16.18
C SER A 8 -20.03 -22.00 -16.51
N THR A 9 -20.26 -21.38 -17.63
CA THR A 9 -19.55 -20.19 -17.95
C THR A 9 -19.82 -19.09 -16.95
N ASN A 10 -21.08 -18.92 -16.59
CA ASN A 10 -21.42 -17.92 -15.64
C ASN A 10 -20.84 -18.24 -14.28
N TYR A 11 -20.86 -19.49 -13.90
CA TYR A 11 -20.31 -19.90 -12.63
C TYR A 11 -18.82 -19.66 -12.59
N LEU A 12 -18.10 -19.96 -13.65
CA LEU A 12 -16.69 -19.72 -13.69
C LEU A 12 -16.36 -18.24 -13.65
N ASN A 13 -17.17 -17.42 -14.29
CA ASN A 13 -16.98 -16.01 -14.23
C ASN A 13 -17.18 -15.47 -12.83
N GLN A 14 -18.12 -16.00 -12.11
CA GLN A 14 -18.37 -15.58 -10.76
C GLN A 14 -17.19 -15.90 -9.87
N SER A 15 -16.67 -17.10 -10.00
CA SER A 15 -15.53 -17.51 -9.23
C SER A 15 -14.32 -16.66 -9.55
N TYR A 16 -14.12 -16.37 -10.81
CA TYR A 16 -13.01 -15.55 -11.25
C TYR A 16 -13.16 -14.13 -10.70
N LEU A 17 -14.38 -13.61 -10.70
CA LEU A 17 -14.60 -12.27 -10.20
C LEU A 17 -14.36 -12.16 -8.72
N GLU A 18 -14.68 -13.19 -7.98
CA GLU A 18 -14.42 -13.16 -6.56
C GLU A 18 -12.94 -13.06 -6.25
N THR A 19 -12.12 -13.82 -6.98
CA THR A 19 -10.69 -13.73 -6.83
C THR A 19 -10.19 -12.37 -7.26
N LYS A 20 -10.73 -11.89 -8.37
CA LYS A 20 -10.32 -10.61 -8.84
C LYS A 20 -10.77 -9.48 -7.93
N CYS A 21 -11.86 -9.65 -7.23
CA CYS A 21 -12.28 -8.63 -6.29
C CYS A 21 -11.29 -8.48 -5.15
N ALA A 22 -10.77 -9.58 -4.64
CA ALA A 22 -9.77 -9.48 -3.59
C ALA A 22 -8.53 -8.77 -4.08
N LEU A 23 -8.07 -9.11 -5.26
CA LEU A 23 -6.91 -8.45 -5.83
C LEU A 23 -7.21 -6.98 -6.10
N ASN A 24 -8.39 -6.70 -6.64
CA ASN A 24 -8.75 -5.33 -6.94
C ASN A 24 -8.86 -4.49 -5.67
N GLU A 25 -9.34 -5.08 -4.60
CA GLU A 25 -9.41 -4.35 -3.34
C GLU A 25 -8.03 -4.02 -2.83
N LEU A 26 -7.12 -4.96 -2.95
CA LEU A 26 -5.75 -4.68 -2.53
C LEU A 26 -5.13 -3.59 -3.39
N ILE A 27 -5.33 -3.68 -4.69
CA ILE A 27 -4.79 -2.68 -5.60
C ILE A 27 -5.40 -1.32 -5.30
N TYR A 28 -6.69 -1.29 -5.02
CA TYR A 28 -7.34 -0.04 -4.71
C TYR A 28 -6.74 0.58 -3.45
N LEU A 29 -6.50 -0.22 -2.44
CA LEU A 29 -5.87 0.25 -1.22
C LEU A 29 -4.49 0.83 -1.53
N LEU A 30 -3.71 0.08 -2.27
CA LEU A 30 -2.35 0.50 -2.56
C LEU A 30 -2.29 1.71 -3.49
N SER A 31 -3.35 1.96 -4.23
CA SER A 31 -3.36 3.09 -5.13
C SER A 31 -3.68 4.40 -4.43
N LYS A 32 -4.12 4.36 -3.19
CA LYS A 32 -4.37 5.59 -2.47
C LYS A 32 -3.04 6.27 -2.24
N ARG A 33 -3.05 7.57 -2.47
CA ARG A 33 -1.80 8.29 -2.37
C ARG A 33 -1.16 8.10 -1.01
N TRP A 34 0.11 7.89 -0.99
CA TRP A 34 0.95 7.78 0.20
C TRP A 34 0.90 6.44 0.91
N VAL A 35 0.04 5.49 0.50
CA VAL A 35 -0.04 4.23 1.23
C VAL A 35 1.27 3.46 1.14
N THR A 36 1.79 3.26 -0.06
CA THR A 36 3.03 2.50 -0.19
C THR A 36 4.20 3.26 0.39
N GLU A 37 4.20 4.57 0.25
CA GLU A 37 5.29 5.37 0.82
C GLU A 37 5.32 5.28 2.34
N VAL A 38 4.15 5.29 2.97
CA VAL A 38 4.11 5.16 4.42
C VAL A 38 4.59 3.78 4.83
N LEU A 39 4.17 2.76 4.12
CA LEU A 39 4.58 1.41 4.43
C LEU A 39 6.10 1.28 4.34
N PHE A 40 6.68 1.77 3.26
CA PHE A 40 8.13 1.69 3.09
C PHE A 40 8.87 2.54 4.11
N SER A 41 8.30 3.67 4.51
CA SER A 41 8.93 4.50 5.50
C SER A 41 9.05 3.76 6.83
N ILE A 42 8.00 3.05 7.21
CA ILE A 42 8.03 2.27 8.44
C ILE A 42 9.03 1.13 8.31
N GLU A 43 9.08 0.50 7.15
CA GLU A 43 10.02 -0.58 6.95
C GLU A 43 11.45 -0.08 7.08
N GLU A 44 11.72 1.14 6.67
CA GLU A 44 13.06 1.70 6.76
C GLU A 44 13.44 2.10 8.17
N GLY A 45 12.54 2.00 9.10
CA GLY A 45 12.87 2.28 10.48
C GLY A 45 12.18 3.47 11.09
N ASN A 46 11.38 4.19 10.31
CA ASN A 46 10.65 5.32 10.86
C ASN A 46 9.42 4.80 11.57
N ASN A 47 9.49 4.73 12.87
CA ASN A 47 8.43 4.10 13.63
C ASN A 47 7.56 5.06 14.42
N ARG A 48 7.69 6.35 14.18
CA ARG A 48 6.88 7.33 14.88
C ARG A 48 6.26 8.27 13.89
N PHE A 49 5.12 8.84 14.29
CA PHE A 49 4.41 9.75 13.42
C PHE A 49 5.34 10.86 12.91
N SER A 50 6.11 11.45 13.82
CA SER A 50 6.95 12.54 13.44
C SER A 50 8.08 12.12 12.50
N SER A 51 8.64 10.94 12.70
CA SER A 51 9.73 10.53 11.83
C SER A 51 9.21 10.15 10.44
N ILE A 52 8.03 9.55 10.37
CA ILE A 52 7.44 9.27 9.07
C ILE A 52 7.11 10.57 8.34
N LYS A 53 6.58 11.53 9.09
CA LYS A 53 6.25 12.80 8.52
C LYS A 53 7.47 13.50 7.95
N GLU A 54 8.56 13.45 8.67
CA GLU A 54 9.79 14.02 8.18
C GLU A 54 10.30 13.32 6.95
N ASP A 55 10.22 12.01 6.94
CA ASP A 55 10.70 11.22 5.82
C ASP A 55 9.92 11.53 4.55
N LEU A 56 8.63 11.70 4.67
CA LEU A 56 7.78 11.87 3.50
C LEU A 56 7.58 13.33 3.12
N GLU A 57 7.97 14.23 3.98
CA GLU A 57 8.03 15.66 3.72
C GLU A 57 6.70 16.33 3.35
N PHE A 58 6.12 15.96 2.25
CA PHE A 58 4.97 16.71 1.74
C PHE A 58 3.63 16.16 2.15
N ILE A 59 3.62 15.15 2.97
CA ILE A 59 2.36 14.58 3.41
C ILE A 59 1.79 15.44 4.53
N SER A 60 0.48 15.66 4.52
CA SER A 60 -0.13 16.43 5.60
C SER A 60 -0.36 15.53 6.80
N ASP A 61 -0.51 16.17 7.97
CA ASP A 61 -0.79 15.40 9.18
C ASP A 61 -2.07 14.61 9.06
N HIS A 62 -3.08 15.22 8.48
CA HIS A 62 -4.37 14.57 8.34
C HIS A 62 -4.27 13.34 7.45
N ILE A 63 -3.57 13.47 6.34
CA ILE A 63 -3.44 12.35 5.42
C ILE A 63 -2.58 11.26 6.04
N LEU A 64 -1.50 11.63 6.71
CA LEU A 64 -0.65 10.62 7.33
C LEU A 64 -1.43 9.85 8.39
N ALA A 65 -2.19 10.55 9.22
CA ALA A 65 -2.98 9.88 10.24
C ALA A 65 -3.98 8.93 9.59
N ASP A 66 -4.59 9.34 8.49
CA ASP A 66 -5.56 8.51 7.80
C ASP A 66 -4.90 7.27 7.20
N ARG A 67 -3.74 7.43 6.60
CA ARG A 67 -3.06 6.30 5.99
C ARG A 67 -2.54 5.31 7.03
N LEU A 68 -2.09 5.81 8.17
CA LEU A 68 -1.68 4.93 9.23
C LEU A 68 -2.87 4.13 9.76
N LYS A 69 -4.00 4.79 9.93
CA LYS A 69 -5.18 4.10 10.39
C LYS A 69 -5.61 3.03 9.39
N LEU A 70 -5.58 3.37 8.13
CA LEU A 70 -5.97 2.45 7.08
C LEU A 70 -5.06 1.21 7.07
N LEU A 71 -3.77 1.42 7.19
CA LEU A 71 -2.84 0.30 7.22
C LEU A 71 -3.02 -0.55 8.46
N GLU A 72 -3.32 0.08 9.57
CA GLU A 72 -3.53 -0.65 10.80
C GLU A 72 -4.82 -1.46 10.73
N GLU A 73 -5.86 -0.90 10.19
CA GLU A 73 -7.13 -1.59 10.06
C GLU A 73 -7.01 -2.81 9.17
N ASN A 74 -6.13 -2.74 8.19
CA ASN A 74 -5.91 -3.87 7.30
C ASN A 74 -4.81 -4.79 7.80
N LYS A 75 -4.33 -4.56 9.01
CA LYS A 75 -3.39 -5.44 9.68
C LYS A 75 -2.01 -5.48 9.07
N PHE A 76 -1.66 -4.48 8.30
CA PHE A 76 -0.32 -4.41 7.73
C PHE A 76 0.67 -3.76 8.68
N ILE A 77 0.18 -2.93 9.60
CA ILE A 77 1.05 -2.38 10.62
C ILE A 77 0.37 -2.52 11.97
N SER A 78 1.17 -2.47 13.01
CA SER A 78 0.68 -2.46 14.37
C SER A 78 1.06 -1.16 15.03
N LYS A 79 0.29 -0.79 16.02
CA LYS A 79 0.50 0.44 16.74
C LYS A 79 0.59 0.08 18.21
N LYS A 80 1.63 0.55 18.87
CA LYS A 80 1.86 0.19 20.22
C LYS A 80 2.22 1.40 21.05
N ASN A 81 1.69 1.49 22.23
CA ASN A 81 2.04 2.54 23.14
C ASN A 81 3.19 2.03 24.00
N VAL A 82 4.36 2.62 23.82
CA VAL A 82 5.55 2.11 24.47
C VAL A 82 5.93 2.84 25.72
N ASN A 83 5.21 3.88 26.07
CA ASN A 83 5.52 4.62 27.27
C ASN A 83 4.24 5.04 27.94
N ASP A 84 3.89 4.37 29.01
CA ASP A 84 2.65 4.62 29.70
C ASP A 84 2.51 6.05 30.14
N SER A 85 3.56 6.65 30.61
CA SER A 85 3.44 7.96 31.17
C SER A 85 3.37 9.03 30.10
N GLN A 86 3.79 8.76 28.87
CA GLN A 86 3.81 9.76 27.85
C GLN A 86 3.04 9.42 26.61
N LEU A 87 2.34 8.36 26.60
CA LEU A 87 1.55 7.96 25.46
C LEU A 87 2.36 7.99 24.17
N ARG A 88 3.53 7.42 24.22
CA ARG A 88 4.38 7.39 23.05
C ARG A 88 3.97 6.24 22.17
N VAL A 89 3.61 6.54 20.95
CA VAL A 89 3.08 5.55 20.03
C VAL A 89 4.14 5.19 19.01
N GLU A 90 4.31 3.91 18.79
CA GLU A 90 5.22 3.44 17.75
C GLU A 90 4.51 2.51 16.81
N TYR A 91 4.90 2.57 15.56
CA TYR A 91 4.33 1.77 14.50
C TYR A 91 5.35 0.77 14.00
N ALA A 92 4.90 -0.40 13.62
CA ALA A 92 5.78 -1.42 13.07
C ALA A 92 5.02 -2.24 12.06
N LEU A 93 5.74 -2.82 11.11
CA LEU A 93 5.10 -3.73 10.18
C LEU A 93 4.77 -5.03 10.88
N THR A 94 3.61 -5.57 10.58
CA THR A 94 3.27 -6.91 11.03
C THR A 94 3.91 -7.91 10.07
N ASP A 95 3.78 -9.20 10.36
CA ASP A 95 4.25 -10.22 9.42
C ASP A 95 3.57 -10.02 8.07
N LEU A 96 2.29 -9.71 8.10
CA LEU A 96 1.56 -9.49 6.86
C LEU A 96 2.10 -8.25 6.15
N GLY A 97 2.41 -7.21 6.90
CA GLY A 97 2.99 -6.02 6.32
C GLY A 97 4.35 -6.27 5.71
N ASN A 98 5.14 -7.11 6.35
CA ASN A 98 6.44 -7.46 5.78
C ASN A 98 6.28 -8.23 4.48
N GLN A 99 5.32 -9.13 4.43
CA GLN A 99 5.06 -9.86 3.19
C GLN A 99 4.64 -8.91 2.09
N LEU A 100 3.76 -7.98 2.42
CA LEU A 100 3.31 -7.01 1.44
C LEU A 100 4.46 -6.15 0.96
N SER A 101 5.29 -5.70 1.88
CA SER A 101 6.43 -4.87 1.51
C SER A 101 7.38 -5.61 0.57
N ASP A 102 7.61 -6.89 0.83
CA ASP A 102 8.46 -7.69 -0.03
C ASP A 102 7.87 -7.82 -1.43
N MET A 103 6.57 -8.05 -1.49
CA MET A 103 5.92 -8.17 -2.79
C MET A 103 5.97 -6.84 -3.54
N LEU A 104 5.79 -5.75 -2.83
CA LEU A 104 5.87 -4.45 -3.47
C LEU A 104 7.28 -4.16 -3.97
N GLY A 105 8.29 -4.59 -3.23
CA GLY A 105 9.65 -4.46 -3.68
C GLY A 105 9.88 -5.21 -4.98
N THR A 106 9.34 -6.42 -5.06
CA THR A 106 9.44 -7.19 -6.29
C THR A 106 8.72 -6.48 -7.43
N LEU A 107 7.58 -5.88 -7.15
CA LEU A 107 6.85 -5.14 -8.16
C LEU A 107 7.63 -3.91 -8.60
N CYS A 108 8.31 -3.26 -7.69
CA CYS A 108 9.14 -2.12 -8.06
C CYS A 108 10.24 -2.53 -9.02
N ASP A 109 10.89 -3.65 -8.74
CA ASP A 109 11.92 -4.15 -9.62
C ASP A 109 11.35 -4.49 -10.99
N PHE A 110 10.20 -5.12 -11.00
CA PHE A 110 9.55 -5.47 -12.24
C PHE A 110 9.21 -4.20 -13.02
N ALA A 111 8.69 -3.20 -12.33
CA ALA A 111 8.27 -1.97 -12.99
C ALA A 111 9.45 -1.24 -13.62
N GLU A 112 10.60 -1.32 -13.00
CA GLU A 112 11.77 -0.66 -13.55
C GLU A 112 12.21 -1.27 -14.85
N GLY A 113 11.94 -2.54 -15.07
CA GLY A 113 12.34 -3.21 -16.28
C GLY A 113 11.31 -3.17 -17.39
N VAL A 114 10.19 -2.51 -17.15
CA VAL A 114 9.11 -2.51 -18.10
C VAL A 114 8.83 -1.08 -18.55
N GLU A 115 8.54 -0.91 -19.82
CA GLU A 115 8.18 0.39 -20.32
C GLU A 115 6.69 0.55 -20.32
N LEU A 116 6.17 1.45 -19.52
CA LEU A 116 4.73 1.67 -19.44
C LEU A 116 4.33 2.82 -20.32
N HIS A 117 3.48 2.55 -21.27
CA HIS A 117 3.11 3.55 -22.24
C HIS A 117 1.78 4.22 -21.98
N SER A 118 1.03 3.73 -21.06
CA SER A 118 -0.26 4.32 -20.79
C SER A 118 -0.16 5.58 -19.96
N MET A 119 0.98 5.82 -19.33
CA MET A 119 1.14 6.99 -18.53
C MET A 119 1.66 8.09 -19.36
N ASN A 120 1.50 9.35 -18.92
CA ASN A 120 2.04 10.39 -19.62
C ASN A 120 3.48 10.56 -19.45
N GLU A 121 4.14 11.07 -20.41
CA GLU A 121 5.56 11.12 -20.37
C GLU A 121 6.10 12.00 -19.32
N LYS A 122 5.36 12.99 -18.92
CA LYS A 122 5.89 13.85 -17.93
C LYS A 122 6.17 13.20 -16.64
N SER A 123 5.40 12.23 -16.25
CA SER A 123 5.62 11.63 -14.96
C SER A 123 6.73 10.64 -14.98
N THR A 124 7.30 10.40 -16.11
CA THR A 124 8.33 9.40 -16.21
C THR A 124 9.56 9.76 -15.45
N SER A 125 10.01 10.98 -15.56
CA SER A 125 11.25 11.31 -14.89
C SER A 125 11.04 11.37 -13.40
N GLU A 126 9.93 11.81 -12.93
CA GLU A 126 9.73 11.81 -11.53
C GLU A 126 9.64 10.44 -10.96
N LYS A 127 9.05 9.55 -11.69
CA LYS A 127 8.99 8.21 -11.24
C LYS A 127 10.33 7.60 -11.13
N GLY A 128 11.18 7.86 -12.03
CA GLY A 128 12.51 7.33 -11.98
C GLY A 128 13.20 7.71 -10.71
N MET A 129 13.09 8.95 -10.30
CA MET A 129 13.71 9.35 -9.11
C MET A 129 13.17 8.66 -7.92
N ARG A 130 11.88 8.50 -7.85
CA ARG A 130 11.33 7.90 -6.71
C ARG A 130 11.71 6.49 -6.54
N ILE A 131 11.73 5.77 -7.59
CA ILE A 131 12.03 4.37 -7.50
C ILE A 131 13.44 4.10 -7.18
N SER A 132 14.31 5.00 -7.51
CA SER A 132 15.69 4.73 -7.28
C SER A 132 16.01 4.64 -5.83
N LYS A 133 15.10 4.99 -4.96
CA LYS A 133 15.46 4.81 -3.63
C LYS A 133 15.32 3.37 -3.23
#